data_5060dd67110952cb4ae93553eb7b5f09
#
_entry.id   5060dd67110952cb4ae93553eb7b5f09
#
_cell.length_a   1.000
_cell.length_b   1.000
_cell.length_c   1.000
_cell.angle_alpha   90.00
_cell.angle_beta   90.00
_cell.angle_gamma   90.00
#
_symmetry.space_group_name_H-M   'P 1'
#
loop_
_entity.id
_entity.type
_entity.pdbx_description
1 polymer ?
#
loop_
_entity_poly.entity_id
_entity_poly.type
_entity_poly.pdbx_seq_one_letter_code
_entity_poly.pdbx_strand_id
1 'polypeptide(L)'
;SRTKRTYRMDRSREHTAAFTGHRRYDGECDDALRAVVRELYGRGFRVFWSGMALGFDLAAAEAVLALRGELPGLRLCCAVPFPGQADRFPEADRLRYMRILDRADEVATLAPRYEPRCYLRRDEFMVERSAAVVAWFDGGKGGTRYTWDYARRCKAERINLWCDGQQELF
;
A
#
# COMPACT_ATOMS: atom_id res chain seq x y z
N SER A 1 -23.04 -3.82 -1.78
CA SER A 1 -22.03 -3.23 -0.88
C SER A 1 -21.78 -4.19 0.26
N ARG A 2 -20.67 -4.85 0.18
CA ARG A 2 -20.18 -5.57 1.33
C ARG A 2 -19.65 -4.56 2.31
N THR A 3 -20.43 -4.20 3.31
CA THR A 3 -19.89 -3.73 4.55
C THR A 3 -19.10 -4.91 5.11
N LYS A 4 -17.85 -5.04 4.68
CA LYS A 4 -16.98 -5.98 5.35
C LYS A 4 -16.88 -5.45 6.78
N ARG A 5 -17.49 -6.22 7.64
CA ARG A 5 -17.49 -5.96 9.08
C ARG A 5 -16.08 -5.56 9.46
N THR A 6 -15.95 -4.41 10.05
CA THR A 6 -14.74 -4.03 10.74
C THR A 6 -14.45 -5.14 11.71
N TYR A 7 -13.64 -6.06 11.26
CA TYR A 7 -13.12 -7.05 12.16
C TYR A 7 -12.45 -6.28 13.29
N ARG A 8 -12.77 -6.59 14.50
CA ARG A 8 -11.95 -6.21 15.65
C ARG A 8 -10.63 -6.96 15.57
N MET A 9 -9.92 -6.78 14.47
CA MET A 9 -8.50 -6.92 14.54
C MET A 9 -8.09 -5.92 15.58
N ASP A 10 -7.39 -6.40 16.52
CA ASP A 10 -6.54 -5.51 17.24
C ASP A 10 -5.76 -4.77 16.16
N ARG A 11 -6.26 -3.61 15.88
CA ARG A 11 -5.69 -2.66 14.97
C ARG A 11 -4.57 -1.99 15.67
N SER A 12 -3.88 -2.78 16.46
CA SER A 12 -2.67 -2.29 17.02
C SER A 12 -1.83 -1.93 15.83
N ARG A 13 -1.56 -0.69 15.72
CA ARG A 13 -0.58 -0.09 14.85
C ARG A 13 0.65 -0.97 14.77
N GLU A 14 1.02 -1.63 15.86
CA GLU A 14 2.15 -2.53 16.01
C GLU A 14 2.19 -3.69 15.00
N HIS A 15 1.04 -4.13 14.50
CA HIS A 15 0.93 -5.26 13.57
C HIS A 15 0.48 -4.85 12.17
N THR A 16 0.57 -3.56 11.87
CA THR A 16 0.07 -2.97 10.64
C THR A 16 1.18 -2.26 9.89
N ALA A 17 1.24 -2.47 8.59
CA ALA A 17 2.16 -1.79 7.68
C ALA A 17 1.39 -1.14 6.54
N ALA A 18 1.97 -0.12 5.94
CA ALA A 18 1.43 0.57 4.77
C ALA A 18 2.46 0.62 3.65
N PHE A 19 1.99 0.72 2.42
CA PHE A 19 2.83 0.85 1.24
C PHE A 19 2.74 2.26 0.67
N THR A 20 3.84 2.73 0.09
CA THR A 20 3.89 3.93 -0.73
C THR A 20 4.98 3.81 -1.78
N GLY A 21 4.75 4.31 -2.97
CA GLY A 21 5.75 4.23 -4.03
C GLY A 21 5.33 4.93 -5.30
N HIS A 22 6.24 4.95 -6.26
CA HIS A 22 6.05 5.69 -7.50
C HIS A 22 5.10 4.99 -8.47
N ARG A 23 4.36 5.81 -9.22
CA ARG A 23 3.40 5.34 -10.23
C ARG A 23 4.06 4.62 -11.40
N ARG A 24 5.33 4.92 -11.67
CA ARG A 24 6.08 4.31 -12.77
C ARG A 24 6.58 2.89 -12.47
N TYR A 25 6.31 2.36 -11.30
CA TYR A 25 6.74 1.02 -10.91
C TYR A 25 6.22 -0.02 -11.92
N ASP A 26 7.12 -0.88 -12.38
CA ASP A 26 6.81 -1.94 -13.35
C ASP A 26 7.52 -3.26 -13.00
N GLY A 27 7.55 -3.62 -11.73
CA GLY A 27 8.09 -4.89 -11.27
C GLY A 27 9.55 -4.85 -10.81
N GLU A 28 10.16 -3.67 -10.74
CA GLU A 28 11.61 -3.54 -10.47
C GLU A 28 12.06 -4.20 -9.18
N CYS A 29 11.19 -4.33 -8.18
CA CYS A 29 11.56 -4.96 -6.91
C CYS A 29 10.53 -5.99 -6.41
N ASP A 30 9.86 -6.70 -7.31
CA ASP A 30 8.80 -7.65 -6.93
C ASP A 30 9.29 -8.72 -5.93
N ASP A 31 10.51 -9.23 -6.11
CA ASP A 31 11.05 -10.23 -5.18
C ASP A 31 11.31 -9.63 -3.80
N ALA A 32 11.89 -8.43 -3.74
CA ALA A 32 12.13 -7.72 -2.49
C ALA A 32 10.81 -7.37 -1.79
N LEU A 33 9.80 -7.03 -2.56
CA LEU A 33 8.46 -6.71 -2.06
C LEU A 33 7.84 -7.94 -1.37
N ARG A 34 7.87 -9.10 -2.00
CA ARG A 34 7.39 -10.33 -1.37
C ARG A 34 8.24 -10.70 -0.14
N ALA A 35 9.54 -10.54 -0.24
CA ALA A 35 10.45 -10.83 0.87
C ALA A 35 10.16 -9.96 2.10
N VAL A 36 9.92 -8.67 1.92
CA VAL A 36 9.63 -7.78 3.05
C VAL A 36 8.28 -8.09 3.70
N VAL A 37 7.28 -8.48 2.92
CA VAL A 37 5.98 -8.92 3.48
C VAL A 37 6.19 -10.16 4.35
N ARG A 38 6.97 -11.14 3.87
CA ARG A 38 7.29 -12.35 4.66
C ARG A 38 8.06 -12.01 5.93
N GLU A 39 9.02 -11.11 5.84
CA GLU A 39 9.81 -10.69 7.00
C GLU A 39 8.94 -10.00 8.04
N LEU A 40 8.13 -9.05 7.64
CA LEU A 40 7.22 -8.36 8.54
C LEU A 40 6.20 -9.34 9.15
N TYR A 41 5.68 -10.25 8.35
CA TYR A 41 4.81 -11.31 8.85
C TYR A 41 5.50 -12.13 9.95
N GLY A 42 6.76 -12.50 9.75
CA GLY A 42 7.55 -13.20 10.76
C GLY A 42 7.75 -12.42 12.05
N ARG A 43 7.66 -11.09 11.98
CA ARG A 43 7.72 -10.18 13.14
C ARG A 43 6.35 -9.92 13.78
N GLY A 44 5.29 -10.53 13.27
CA GLY A 44 3.94 -10.38 13.81
C GLY A 44 3.02 -9.44 13.04
N PHE A 45 3.48 -8.83 11.95
CA PHE A 45 2.62 -7.99 11.12
C PHE A 45 1.58 -8.84 10.40
N ARG A 46 0.33 -8.37 10.37
CA ARG A 46 -0.78 -9.11 9.76
C ARG A 46 -1.61 -8.26 8.81
N VAL A 47 -1.59 -6.96 8.96
CA VAL A 47 -2.42 -6.03 8.20
C VAL A 47 -1.54 -5.16 7.33
N PHE A 48 -1.83 -5.12 6.03
CA PHE A 48 -1.08 -4.31 5.07
C PHE A 48 -2.04 -3.42 4.29
N TRP A 49 -1.79 -2.11 4.33
CA TRP A 49 -2.58 -1.10 3.64
C TRP A 49 -1.97 -0.72 2.31
N SER A 50 -2.78 -0.74 1.24
CA SER A 50 -2.42 -0.17 -0.06
C SER A 50 -3.33 1.01 -0.38
N GLY A 51 -2.76 2.10 -0.87
CA GLY A 51 -3.50 3.28 -1.32
C GLY A 51 -4.05 3.17 -2.73
N MET A 52 -3.79 2.05 -3.40
CA MET A 52 -4.38 1.68 -4.69
C MET A 52 -4.05 2.62 -5.85
N ALA A 53 -2.98 3.39 -5.75
CA ALA A 53 -2.48 4.17 -6.88
C ALA A 53 -1.82 3.26 -7.92
N LEU A 54 -1.70 3.75 -9.14
CA LEU A 54 -0.96 3.07 -10.19
C LEU A 54 0.46 2.71 -9.73
N GLY A 55 1.00 1.66 -10.31
CA GLY A 55 2.39 1.26 -10.11
C GLY A 55 2.60 0.51 -8.81
N PHE A 56 3.40 1.06 -7.92
CA PHE A 56 3.84 0.32 -6.73
C PHE A 56 2.69 -0.13 -5.82
N ASP A 57 1.71 0.73 -5.60
CA ASP A 57 0.59 0.40 -4.71
C ASP A 57 -0.20 -0.82 -5.20
N LEU A 58 -0.48 -0.90 -6.50
CA LEU A 58 -1.18 -2.06 -7.07
C LEU A 58 -0.33 -3.33 -6.96
N ALA A 59 0.96 -3.22 -7.27
CA ALA A 59 1.88 -4.36 -7.18
C ALA A 59 2.01 -4.85 -5.73
N ALA A 60 2.08 -3.94 -4.76
CA ALA A 60 2.14 -4.29 -3.35
C ALA A 60 0.87 -5.00 -2.88
N ALA A 61 -0.29 -4.50 -3.28
CA ALA A 61 -1.57 -5.15 -2.99
C ALA A 61 -1.62 -6.57 -3.56
N GLU A 62 -1.18 -6.74 -4.81
CA GLU A 62 -1.13 -8.05 -5.45
C GLU A 62 -0.16 -9.01 -4.75
N ALA A 63 0.98 -8.49 -4.27
CA ALA A 63 1.94 -9.31 -3.52
C ALA A 63 1.32 -9.84 -2.22
N VAL A 64 0.60 -9.00 -1.47
CA VAL A 64 -0.10 -9.43 -0.25
C VAL A 64 -1.15 -10.50 -0.58
N LEU A 65 -1.96 -10.27 -1.61
CA LEU A 65 -2.98 -11.24 -2.02
C LEU A 65 -2.36 -12.59 -2.42
N ALA A 66 -1.25 -12.56 -3.14
CA ALA A 66 -0.55 -13.78 -3.56
C ALA A 66 -0.01 -14.58 -2.37
N LEU A 67 0.44 -13.88 -1.32
CA LEU A 67 1.01 -14.52 -0.13
C LEU A 67 -0.05 -14.95 0.89
N ARG A 68 -1.27 -14.47 0.77
CA ARG A 68 -2.33 -14.70 1.75
C ARG A 68 -2.65 -16.19 1.92
N GLY A 69 -2.51 -16.98 0.85
CA GLY A 69 -2.73 -18.42 0.91
C GLY A 69 -1.64 -19.20 1.67
N GLU A 70 -0.43 -18.63 1.76
CA GLU A 70 0.70 -19.26 2.44
C GLU A 70 0.89 -18.75 3.88
N LEU A 71 0.40 -17.55 4.17
CA LEU A 71 0.62 -16.85 5.43
C LEU A 71 -0.72 -16.67 6.16
N PRO A 72 -1.10 -17.60 7.04
CA PRO A 72 -2.41 -17.53 7.72
C PRO A 72 -2.59 -16.22 8.50
N GLY A 73 -3.75 -15.60 8.32
CA GLY A 73 -4.09 -14.35 9.00
C GLY A 73 -3.58 -13.09 8.30
N LEU A 74 -2.79 -13.21 7.23
CA LEU A 74 -2.36 -12.07 6.44
C LEU A 74 -3.57 -11.40 5.78
N ARG A 75 -3.68 -10.08 5.91
CA ARG A 75 -4.83 -9.31 5.41
C ARG A 75 -4.38 -8.12 4.58
N LEU A 76 -5.10 -7.91 3.48
CA LEU A 76 -4.96 -6.72 2.65
C LEU A 76 -6.10 -5.76 2.93
N CYS A 77 -5.75 -4.53 3.27
CA CYS A 77 -6.69 -3.42 3.39
C CYS A 77 -6.38 -2.37 2.33
N CYS A 78 -7.41 -1.85 1.71
CA CYS A 78 -7.27 -0.82 0.66
C CYS A 78 -7.84 0.49 1.16
N ALA A 79 -7.03 1.56 1.08
CA ALA A 79 -7.47 2.92 1.38
C ALA A 79 -7.72 3.64 0.06
N VAL A 80 -8.97 3.83 -0.28
CA VAL A 80 -9.40 4.44 -1.54
C VAL A 80 -9.70 5.91 -1.29
N PRO A 81 -9.02 6.86 -1.96
CA PRO A 81 -9.24 8.28 -1.70
C PRO A 81 -10.64 8.74 -2.08
N PHE A 82 -11.19 8.19 -3.17
CA PHE A 82 -12.57 8.44 -3.62
C PHE A 82 -12.95 7.36 -4.65
N PRO A 83 -14.25 7.12 -4.90
CA PRO A 83 -14.69 5.98 -5.73
C PRO A 83 -14.18 5.99 -7.17
N GLY A 84 -13.93 7.16 -7.75
CA GLY A 84 -13.46 7.31 -9.12
C GLY A 84 -11.95 7.24 -9.32
N GLN A 85 -11.20 6.81 -8.33
CA GLN A 85 -9.72 6.82 -8.39
C GLN A 85 -9.17 6.16 -9.66
N ALA A 86 -9.75 5.07 -10.10
CA ALA A 86 -9.23 4.28 -11.22
C ALA A 86 -9.81 4.66 -12.58
N ASP A 87 -10.67 5.67 -12.65
CA ASP A 87 -11.41 5.99 -13.89
C ASP A 87 -10.48 6.31 -15.06
N ARG A 88 -9.30 6.87 -14.81
CA ARG A 88 -8.33 7.24 -15.84
C ARG A 88 -7.14 6.30 -15.92
N PHE A 89 -7.18 5.18 -15.22
CA PHE A 89 -6.11 4.19 -15.34
C PHE A 89 -6.17 3.53 -16.72
N PRO A 90 -5.03 3.09 -17.28
CA PRO A 90 -5.05 2.18 -18.42
C PRO A 90 -5.96 0.99 -18.12
N GLU A 91 -6.61 0.45 -19.15
CA GLU A 91 -7.63 -0.60 -18.96
C GLU A 91 -7.12 -1.80 -18.18
N ALA A 92 -5.93 -2.29 -18.50
CA ALA A 92 -5.34 -3.43 -17.78
C ALA A 92 -5.16 -3.14 -16.29
N ASP A 93 -4.73 -1.93 -15.94
CA ASP A 93 -4.55 -1.51 -14.55
C ASP A 93 -5.87 -1.30 -13.83
N ARG A 94 -6.89 -0.81 -14.55
CA ARG A 94 -8.24 -0.69 -13.99
C ARG A 94 -8.81 -2.07 -13.63
N LEU A 95 -8.59 -3.07 -14.48
CA LEU A 95 -9.02 -4.44 -14.20
C LEU A 95 -8.27 -5.02 -13.00
N ARG A 96 -6.97 -4.76 -12.89
CA ARG A 96 -6.18 -5.14 -11.70
C ARG A 96 -6.76 -4.50 -10.44
N TYR A 97 -7.03 -3.21 -10.50
CA TYR A 97 -7.62 -2.43 -9.40
C TYR A 97 -8.93 -3.05 -8.93
N MET A 98 -9.83 -3.36 -9.86
CA MET A 98 -11.12 -3.96 -9.52
C MET A 98 -10.98 -5.34 -8.88
N ARG A 99 -10.09 -6.18 -9.41
CA ARG A 99 -9.81 -7.51 -8.83
C ARG A 99 -9.23 -7.41 -7.42
N ILE A 100 -8.34 -6.47 -7.20
CA ILE A 100 -7.76 -6.25 -5.87
C ILE A 100 -8.85 -5.85 -4.87
N LEU A 101 -9.69 -4.89 -5.22
CA LEU A 101 -10.78 -4.47 -4.33
C LEU A 101 -11.74 -5.61 -4.03
N ASP A 102 -12.05 -6.43 -5.01
CA ASP A 102 -12.95 -7.58 -4.83
C ASP A 102 -12.36 -8.59 -3.83
N ARG A 103 -11.06 -8.79 -3.86
CA ARG A 103 -10.37 -9.78 -3.02
C ARG A 103 -9.86 -9.22 -1.71
N ALA A 104 -9.83 -7.91 -1.53
CA ALA A 104 -9.34 -7.28 -0.31
C ALA A 104 -10.17 -7.69 0.91
N ASP A 105 -9.54 -7.74 2.06
CA ASP A 105 -10.19 -8.02 3.34
C ASP A 105 -11.00 -6.82 3.86
N GLU A 106 -10.51 -5.62 3.58
CA GLU A 106 -11.20 -4.37 3.93
C GLU A 106 -10.95 -3.32 2.85
N VAL A 107 -11.96 -2.50 2.58
CA VAL A 107 -11.85 -1.34 1.70
C VAL A 107 -12.42 -0.13 2.44
N ALA A 108 -11.57 0.86 2.68
CA ALA A 108 -11.96 2.13 3.28
C ALA A 108 -11.96 3.22 2.20
N THR A 109 -13.13 3.73 1.84
CA THR A 109 -13.27 4.84 0.92
C THR A 109 -13.39 6.13 1.73
N LEU A 110 -12.45 7.04 1.55
CA LEU A 110 -12.26 8.16 2.49
C LEU A 110 -13.07 9.41 2.15
N ALA A 111 -13.45 9.59 0.89
CA ALA A 111 -14.28 10.71 0.46
C ALA A 111 -15.28 10.24 -0.60
N PRO A 112 -16.45 10.90 -0.72
CA PRO A 112 -17.47 10.50 -1.70
C PRO A 112 -17.09 10.84 -3.15
N ARG A 113 -16.16 11.77 -3.34
CA ARG A 113 -15.68 12.23 -4.64
C ARG A 113 -14.30 12.83 -4.51
N TYR A 114 -13.66 13.13 -5.65
CA TYR A 114 -12.38 13.85 -5.66
C TYR A 114 -12.50 15.16 -4.88
N GLU A 115 -11.52 15.40 -4.01
CA GLU A 115 -11.34 16.63 -3.27
C GLU A 115 -9.87 17.01 -3.30
N PRO A 116 -9.50 18.30 -3.23
CA PRO A 116 -8.10 18.70 -3.09
C PRO A 116 -7.48 17.99 -1.89
N ARG A 117 -6.24 17.52 -2.05
CA ARG A 117 -5.46 16.79 -1.02
C ARG A 117 -6.02 15.40 -0.67
N CYS A 118 -6.98 14.86 -1.41
CA CYS A 118 -7.56 13.55 -1.09
C CYS A 118 -6.50 12.43 -1.11
N TYR A 119 -5.51 12.51 -2.00
CA TYR A 119 -4.42 11.53 -2.06
C TYR A 119 -3.51 11.62 -0.84
N LEU A 120 -3.21 12.83 -0.39
CA LEU A 120 -2.39 13.04 0.81
C LEU A 120 -3.14 12.58 2.08
N ARG A 121 -4.44 12.86 2.15
CA ARG A 121 -5.27 12.39 3.27
C ARG A 121 -5.32 10.86 3.33
N ARG A 122 -5.41 10.19 2.17
CA ARG A 122 -5.35 8.74 2.11
C ARG A 122 -4.02 8.24 2.67
N ASP A 123 -2.91 8.84 2.27
CA ASP A 123 -1.60 8.45 2.75
C ASP A 123 -1.45 8.67 4.25
N GLU A 124 -1.91 9.80 4.76
CA GLU A 124 -1.92 10.09 6.20
C GLU A 124 -2.74 9.05 6.97
N PHE A 125 -3.91 8.71 6.45
CA PHE A 125 -4.79 7.69 7.05
C PHE A 125 -4.04 6.36 7.22
N MET A 126 -3.34 5.91 6.18
CA MET A 126 -2.60 4.65 6.24
C MET A 126 -1.41 4.71 7.20
N VAL A 127 -0.64 5.77 7.14
CA VAL A 127 0.57 5.93 7.95
C VAL A 127 0.22 6.01 9.44
N GLU A 128 -0.81 6.76 9.79
CA GLU A 128 -1.24 6.91 11.19
C GLU A 128 -1.65 5.58 11.83
N ARG A 129 -2.07 4.61 11.01
CA ARG A 129 -2.49 3.28 11.45
C ARG A 129 -1.41 2.23 11.39
N SER A 130 -0.18 2.62 11.01
CA SER A 130 0.88 1.66 10.70
C SER A 130 2.12 1.88 11.54
N ALA A 131 2.74 0.78 11.96
CA ALA A 131 4.03 0.81 12.65
C ALA A 131 5.20 0.79 11.67
N ALA A 132 4.95 0.36 10.42
CA ALA A 132 5.97 0.32 9.38
C ALA A 132 5.40 0.83 8.06
N VAL A 133 6.24 1.49 7.27
CA VAL A 133 5.93 1.93 5.91
C VAL A 133 6.98 1.34 4.98
N VAL A 134 6.51 0.55 4.03
CA VAL A 134 7.33 -0.05 2.98
C VAL A 134 7.19 0.81 1.74
N ALA A 135 8.30 1.33 1.25
CA ALA A 135 8.32 2.27 0.15
C ALA A 135 9.19 1.81 -1.02
N TRP A 136 8.84 2.27 -2.19
CA TRP A 136 9.73 2.29 -3.34
C TRP A 136 9.92 3.76 -3.73
N PHE A 137 10.99 4.37 -3.19
CA PHE A 137 11.17 5.81 -3.16
C PHE A 137 12.56 6.19 -3.66
N ASP A 138 12.62 6.96 -4.74
CA ASP A 138 13.87 7.38 -5.38
C ASP A 138 14.53 8.61 -4.75
N GLY A 139 13.92 9.20 -3.71
CA GLY A 139 14.43 10.40 -3.05
C GLY A 139 13.94 11.71 -3.68
N GLY A 140 13.17 11.64 -4.76
CA GLY A 140 12.67 12.83 -5.45
C GLY A 140 11.44 13.46 -4.79
N LYS A 141 11.01 14.57 -5.35
CA LYS A 141 9.82 15.31 -4.90
C LYS A 141 8.54 14.59 -5.32
N GLY A 142 7.46 14.79 -4.59
CA GLY A 142 6.13 14.30 -4.93
C GLY A 142 5.41 13.63 -3.77
N GLY A 143 4.36 12.89 -4.08
CA GLY A 143 3.49 12.25 -3.08
C GLY A 143 4.19 11.18 -2.26
N THR A 144 5.08 10.39 -2.88
CA THR A 144 5.85 9.37 -2.16
C THR A 144 6.79 10.01 -1.13
N ARG A 145 7.42 11.13 -1.48
CA ARG A 145 8.25 11.88 -0.53
C ARG A 145 7.42 12.38 0.64
N TYR A 146 6.25 12.94 0.37
CA TYR A 146 5.37 13.42 1.43
C TYR A 146 5.04 12.30 2.41
N THR A 147 4.67 11.14 1.91
CA THR A 147 4.29 9.99 2.73
C THR A 147 5.49 9.44 3.49
N TRP A 148 6.65 9.38 2.86
CA TRP A 148 7.90 8.96 3.49
C TRP A 148 8.27 9.84 4.67
N ASP A 149 8.18 11.17 4.48
CA ASP A 149 8.46 12.14 5.54
C ASP A 149 7.39 12.10 6.64
N TYR A 150 6.13 11.93 6.26
CA TYR A 150 5.04 11.80 7.22
C TYR A 150 5.19 10.56 8.11
N ALA A 151 5.64 9.46 7.53
CA ALA A 151 5.94 8.23 8.28
C ALA A 151 6.98 8.48 9.37
N ARG A 152 8.01 9.27 9.08
CA ARG A 152 9.00 9.67 10.09
C ARG A 152 8.36 10.46 11.22
N ARG A 153 7.51 11.43 10.89
CA ARG A 153 6.81 12.24 11.89
C ARG A 153 5.92 11.40 12.79
N CYS A 154 5.29 10.37 12.23
CA CYS A 154 4.45 9.43 12.96
C CYS A 154 5.25 8.33 13.67
N LYS A 155 6.57 8.37 13.61
CA LYS A 155 7.47 7.40 14.23
C LYS A 155 7.27 5.96 13.73
N ALA A 156 6.85 5.81 12.49
CA ALA A 156 6.81 4.52 11.83
C ALA A 156 8.21 4.10 11.39
N GLU A 157 8.48 2.80 11.43
CA GLU A 157 9.67 2.23 10.80
C GLU A 157 9.55 2.44 9.29
N ARG A 158 10.62 2.86 8.63
CA ARG A 158 10.62 3.08 7.19
C ARG A 158 11.56 2.10 6.51
N ILE A 159 11.02 1.37 5.54
CA ILE A 159 11.77 0.38 4.77
C ILE A 159 11.68 0.79 3.31
N ASN A 160 12.80 1.19 2.72
CA ASN A 160 12.84 1.58 1.32
C ASN A 160 13.41 0.44 0.47
N LEU A 161 12.61 -0.07 -0.45
CA LEU A 161 13.01 -1.13 -1.38
C LEU A 161 13.76 -0.59 -2.58
N TRP A 162 13.85 0.72 -2.75
CA TRP A 162 14.65 1.33 -3.81
C TRP A 162 16.11 0.97 -3.64
N CYS A 163 16.75 0.58 -4.75
CA CYS A 163 18.15 0.26 -4.77
C CYS A 163 18.82 1.09 -5.85
N ASP A 164 19.84 1.88 -5.48
CA ASP A 164 20.55 2.75 -6.43
C ASP A 164 21.18 1.96 -7.58
N GLY A 165 21.59 0.72 -7.34
CA GLY A 165 22.08 -0.18 -8.37
C GLY A 165 21.05 -0.55 -9.43
N GLN A 166 19.77 -0.30 -9.23
CA GLN A 166 18.72 -0.55 -10.23
C GLN A 166 18.85 0.37 -11.45
N GLN A 167 19.48 1.52 -11.30
CA GLN A 167 19.74 2.46 -12.40
C GLN A 167 21.05 2.18 -13.11
N GLU A 168 21.98 1.46 -12.51
CA GLU A 168 23.33 1.23 -13.03
C GLU A 168 23.41 -0.01 -13.94
N LEU A 169 22.36 -0.81 -14.03
CA LEU A 169 22.31 -2.01 -14.84
C LEU A 169 22.00 -1.73 -16.33
N PHE A 170 21.92 -0.48 -16.70
CA PHE A 170 21.62 -0.02 -18.05
C PHE A 170 22.50 1.16 -18.41
#